data_2243d3854a5526bcd45ca5df4603d500
#
_entry.id   2243d3854a5526bcd45ca5df4603d500
#
_cell.length_a   1.000
_cell.length_b   1.000
_cell.length_c   1.000
_cell.angle_alpha   90.00
_cell.angle_beta   90.00
_cell.angle_gamma   90.00
#
_symmetry.space_group_name_H-M   'P 1'
#
loop_
_entity.id
_entity.type
_entity.pdbx_description
1 polymer ?
#
loop_
_entity_poly.entity_id
_entity_poly.type
_entity_poly.pdbx_seq_one_letter_code
_entity_poly.pdbx_strand_id
1 'polypeptide(L)'
;MKRTMLLVLIAAGLVAGCGDKPSKCSSDDAKNLVVDIARKTIEKGMTLDKDVRITVENVRTISHESGLDVYQCAADLTFTKPGLQNYLPITYRIQKNDEGKGQFYINVSGL
;
A
#
# COMPACT_ATOMS: atom_id res chain seq x y z
N MET A 1 -17.09 -2.47 13.82
CA MET A 1 -16.80 -2.85 13.13
C MET A 1 -16.62 -3.62 12.91
N LYS A 2 -16.57 -3.45 13.06
CA LYS A 2 -16.24 -4.15 12.47
C LYS A 2 -15.42 -4.47 12.29
N ARG A 3 -14.98 -4.23 12.32
CA ARG A 3 -14.17 -4.60 11.75
C ARG A 3 -13.22 -4.65 12.10
N THR A 4 -12.91 -4.31 12.24
CA THR A 4 -11.93 -4.47 12.15
C THR A 4 -11.15 -4.59 12.14
N MET A 5 -10.79 -4.21 12.03
CA MET A 5 -9.94 -4.42 11.58
C MET A 5 -9.21 -4.80 11.56
N LEU A 6 -8.98 -4.65 11.50
CA LEU A 6 -8.21 -5.06 11.01
C LEU A 6 -7.47 -5.31 10.78
N LEU A 7 -7.01 -5.15 10.61
CA LEU A 7 -6.25 -5.45 9.99
C LEU A 7 -5.48 -5.82 9.72
N VAL A 8 -5.19 -5.77 9.69
CA VAL A 8 -4.39 -6.22 9.11
C VAL A 8 -3.76 -6.65 8.89
N LEU A 9 -3.24 -6.53 8.81
CA LEU A 9 -2.64 -6.92 8.19
C LEU A 9 -2.04 -7.51 8.11
N ILE A 10 -1.86 -7.60 8.25
CA ILE A 10 -1.42 -8.16 7.75
C ILE A 10 -0.85 -8.54 7.67
N ALA A 11 -0.60 -8.25 8.53
CA ALA A 11 0.05 -8.51 7.96
C ALA A 11 -0.05 -9.10 7.31
N ALA A 12 0.25 -9.65 7.53
CA ALA A 12 0.39 -9.94 6.25
C ALA A 12 -0.46 -9.06 5.48
N GLY A 13 -0.09 -8.34 4.86
CA GLY A 13 -0.63 -7.47 3.94
C GLY A 13 -2.12 -7.50 3.66
N LEU A 14 -2.89 -8.00 4.55
CA LEU A 14 -4.31 -8.06 4.35
C LEU A 14 -4.98 -7.02 5.22
N VAL A 15 -5.69 -6.12 4.57
CA VAL A 15 -6.48 -5.12 5.25
C VAL A 15 -7.89 -5.20 4.72
N ALA A 16 -8.85 -5.23 5.62
CA ALA A 16 -10.24 -5.20 5.21
C ALA A 16 -10.58 -3.80 4.73
N GLY A 17 -10.97 -3.69 3.49
CA GLY A 17 -11.47 -2.45 2.95
C GLY A 17 -12.88 -2.21 3.42
N CYS A 18 -13.33 -0.97 3.30
CA CYS A 18 -14.65 -0.59 3.74
C CYS A 18 -15.70 -0.70 2.65
N GLY A 19 -15.36 -1.14 1.46
CA GLY A 19 -16.29 -1.20 0.35
C GLY A 19 -16.32 -2.56 -0.30
N ASP A 20 -17.17 -2.67 -1.30
CA ASP A 20 -17.33 -3.89 -2.07
C ASP A 20 -16.31 -4.01 -3.18
N LYS A 21 -15.49 -2.98 -3.36
CA LYS A 21 -14.52 -2.90 -4.45
C LYS A 21 -13.12 -2.81 -3.90
N PRO A 22 -12.12 -3.33 -4.62
CA PRO A 22 -10.75 -3.09 -4.23
C PRO A 22 -10.45 -1.61 -4.33
N SER A 23 -9.54 -1.14 -3.51
CA SER A 23 -9.13 0.24 -3.51
C SER A 23 -8.40 0.57 -4.81
N LYS A 24 -8.62 1.77 -5.32
CA LYS A 24 -7.85 2.27 -6.46
C LYS A 24 -6.43 2.61 -6.01
N CYS A 25 -5.54 2.78 -6.99
CA CYS A 25 -4.14 3.07 -6.71
C CYS A 25 -3.95 4.24 -5.76
N SER A 26 -4.76 5.28 -5.88
CA SER A 26 -4.60 6.51 -5.09
C SER A 26 -5.48 6.58 -3.86
N SER A 27 -6.19 5.51 -3.52
CA SER A 27 -7.04 5.54 -2.34
C SER A 27 -6.19 5.60 -1.06
N ASP A 28 -6.75 6.17 -0.01
CA ASP A 28 -6.05 6.24 1.26
C ASP A 28 -5.77 4.85 1.81
N ASP A 29 -6.70 3.92 1.66
CA ASP A 29 -6.50 2.55 2.12
C ASP A 29 -5.31 1.90 1.44
N ALA A 30 -5.19 2.06 0.11
CA ALA A 30 -4.06 1.51 -0.62
C ALA A 30 -2.76 2.17 -0.20
N LYS A 31 -2.73 3.50 -0.11
CA LYS A 31 -1.51 4.21 0.28
C LYS A 31 -1.06 3.82 1.68
N ASN A 32 -1.99 3.73 2.62
CA ASN A 32 -1.65 3.37 3.99
C ASN A 32 -1.07 1.97 4.07
N LEU A 33 -1.62 1.04 3.32
CA LEU A 33 -1.11 -0.32 3.32
C LEU A 33 0.26 -0.41 2.66
N VAL A 34 0.48 0.35 1.59
CA VAL A 34 1.80 0.42 0.94
C VAL A 34 2.84 0.95 1.93
N VAL A 35 2.51 1.99 2.69
CA VAL A 35 3.42 2.54 3.70
C VAL A 35 3.75 1.49 4.75
N ASP A 36 2.76 0.76 5.24
CA ASP A 36 3.00 -0.29 6.25
C ASP A 36 3.91 -1.38 5.71
N ILE A 37 3.66 -1.84 4.49
CA ILE A 37 4.47 -2.87 3.86
C ILE A 37 5.90 -2.37 3.68
N ALA A 38 6.05 -1.13 3.20
CA ALA A 38 7.36 -0.56 2.96
C ALA A 38 8.15 -0.45 4.26
N ARG A 39 7.52 0.07 5.32
CA ARG A 39 8.20 0.22 6.61
C ARG A 39 8.66 -1.12 7.13
N LYS A 40 7.80 -2.11 7.11
CA LYS A 40 8.15 -3.45 7.60
C LYS A 40 9.26 -4.08 6.79
N THR A 41 9.22 -3.91 5.48
CA THR A 41 10.23 -4.48 4.60
C THR A 41 11.58 -3.83 4.82
N ILE A 42 11.61 -2.50 4.92
CA ILE A 42 12.85 -1.77 5.12
C ILE A 42 13.44 -2.07 6.49
N GLU A 43 12.61 -2.18 7.51
CA GLU A 43 13.08 -2.42 8.87
C GLU A 43 13.62 -3.83 9.09
N LYS A 44 13.43 -4.73 8.14
CA LYS A 44 14.10 -6.02 8.18
C LYS A 44 15.60 -5.90 7.96
N GLY A 45 16.04 -4.87 7.23
CA GLY A 45 17.45 -4.69 6.90
C GLY A 45 18.11 -3.50 7.56
N MET A 46 17.34 -2.60 8.14
CA MET A 46 17.89 -1.42 8.78
C MET A 46 16.87 -0.82 9.71
N THR A 47 17.35 0.02 10.63
CA THR A 47 16.47 0.74 11.54
C THR A 47 16.14 2.11 10.94
N LEU A 48 14.86 2.44 10.91
CA LEU A 48 14.42 3.76 10.48
C LEU A 48 14.30 4.68 11.71
N ASP A 49 14.74 5.93 11.54
CA ASP A 49 14.54 6.93 12.56
C ASP A 49 13.06 7.17 12.80
N LYS A 50 12.70 7.46 14.03
CA LYS A 50 11.30 7.66 14.41
C LYS A 50 10.68 8.88 13.73
N ASP A 51 11.50 9.86 13.39
CA ASP A 51 11.02 11.09 12.77
C ASP A 51 10.99 11.01 11.25
N VAL A 52 11.29 9.86 10.66
CA VAL A 52 11.13 9.66 9.22
C VAL A 52 9.67 9.44 8.91
N ARG A 53 9.14 10.27 8.04
CA ARG A 53 7.78 10.12 7.52
C ARG A 53 7.83 9.45 6.16
N ILE A 54 7.01 8.45 5.97
CA ILE A 54 6.90 7.76 4.68
C ILE A 54 5.54 8.05 4.10
N THR A 55 5.53 8.53 2.85
CA THR A 55 4.29 8.81 2.13
C THR A 55 4.38 8.24 0.73
N VAL A 56 3.22 7.98 0.14
CA VAL A 56 3.10 7.51 -1.24
C VAL A 56 2.58 8.68 -2.06
N GLU A 57 3.37 9.12 -3.05
CA GLU A 57 3.06 10.29 -3.83
C GLU A 57 3.19 10.02 -5.31
N ASN A 58 2.66 10.93 -6.11
CA ASN A 58 2.75 10.83 -7.56
C ASN A 58 2.20 9.50 -8.07
N VAL A 59 1.03 9.12 -7.58
CA VAL A 59 0.42 7.84 -7.89
C VAL A 59 -0.10 7.85 -9.31
N ARG A 60 0.19 6.79 -10.06
CA ARG A 60 -0.26 6.62 -11.44
C ARG A 60 -0.84 5.23 -11.59
N THR A 61 -1.97 5.14 -12.24
CA THR A 61 -2.55 3.84 -12.60
C THR A 61 -1.96 3.41 -13.95
N ILE A 62 -1.21 2.31 -13.93
CA ILE A 62 -0.62 1.77 -15.16
C ILE A 62 -1.67 1.01 -15.95
N SER A 63 -2.45 0.18 -15.26
CA SER A 63 -3.51 -0.58 -15.90
C SER A 63 -4.54 -1.00 -14.87
N HIS A 64 -5.74 -1.24 -15.35
CA HIS A 64 -6.81 -1.79 -14.55
C HIS A 64 -7.49 -2.87 -15.38
N GLU A 65 -7.41 -4.10 -14.91
CA GLU A 65 -8.09 -5.20 -15.58
C GLU A 65 -9.43 -5.42 -14.90
N SER A 66 -10.49 -4.96 -15.55
CA SER A 66 -11.79 -4.92 -14.92
C SER A 66 -12.39 -6.31 -14.68
N GLY A 67 -12.06 -7.27 -15.54
CA GLY A 67 -12.58 -8.63 -15.36
C GLY A 67 -12.10 -9.30 -14.08
N LEU A 68 -10.84 -9.08 -13.73
CA LEU A 68 -10.24 -9.62 -12.50
C LEU A 68 -10.18 -8.59 -11.39
N ASP A 69 -10.51 -7.35 -11.71
CA ASP A 69 -10.46 -6.24 -10.77
C ASP A 69 -9.07 -6.07 -10.14
N VAL A 70 -8.06 -6.04 -11.01
CA VAL A 70 -6.67 -5.90 -10.63
C VAL A 70 -6.16 -4.56 -11.10
N TYR A 71 -5.52 -3.81 -10.21
CA TYR A 71 -4.87 -2.54 -10.55
C TYR A 71 -3.36 -2.72 -10.52
N GLN A 72 -2.68 -2.19 -11.55
CA GLN A 72 -1.24 -2.05 -11.55
C GLN A 72 -0.93 -0.59 -11.36
N CYS A 73 -0.11 -0.28 -10.38
CA CYS A 73 0.12 1.09 -9.93
C CYS A 73 1.60 1.41 -9.91
N ALA A 74 1.93 2.68 -10.15
CA ALA A 74 3.28 3.19 -9.94
C ALA A 74 3.19 4.41 -9.06
N ALA A 75 4.22 4.64 -8.26
CA ALA A 75 4.24 5.80 -7.38
C ALA A 75 5.66 6.06 -6.90
N ASP A 76 5.83 7.16 -6.20
CA ASP A 76 7.06 7.48 -5.51
C ASP A 76 6.83 7.29 -4.01
N LEU A 77 7.66 6.45 -3.41
CA LEU A 77 7.68 6.30 -1.96
C LEU A 77 8.61 7.37 -1.43
N THR A 78 8.07 8.32 -0.69
CA THR A 78 8.81 9.50 -0.25
C THR A 78 9.15 9.38 1.22
N PHE A 79 10.42 9.64 1.53
CA PHE A 79 10.95 9.60 2.90
C PHE A 79 11.32 11.02 3.27
N THR A 80 10.72 11.54 4.31
CA THR A 80 10.91 12.93 4.72
C THR A 80 11.30 13.01 6.18
N LYS A 81 12.31 13.81 6.49
CA LYS A 81 12.61 14.21 7.85
C LYS A 81 13.18 15.63 7.79
N PRO A 82 13.29 16.33 8.92
CA PRO A 82 13.73 17.71 8.90
C PRO A 82 15.03 17.88 8.11
N GLY A 83 14.99 18.75 7.10
CA GLY A 83 16.15 19.05 6.28
C GLY A 83 16.50 18.04 5.21
N LEU A 84 15.69 16.98 5.03
CA LEU A 84 16.04 15.94 4.09
C LEU A 84 14.78 15.31 3.50
N GLN A 85 14.81 15.09 2.19
CA GLN A 85 13.74 14.38 1.49
C GLN A 85 14.33 13.53 0.39
N ASN A 86 13.96 12.26 0.38
CA ASN A 86 14.37 11.33 -0.67
C ASN A 86 13.15 10.56 -1.13
N TYR A 87 13.23 10.01 -2.33
CA TYR A 87 12.15 9.17 -2.82
C TYR A 87 12.68 7.96 -3.56
N LEU A 88 11.84 6.94 -3.65
CA LEU A 88 12.15 5.67 -4.27
C LEU A 88 10.99 5.30 -5.18
N PRO A 89 11.23 5.12 -6.49
CA PRO A 89 10.16 4.67 -7.37
C PRO A 89 9.74 3.26 -7.01
N ILE A 90 8.43 3.05 -6.89
CA ILE A 90 7.88 1.74 -6.61
C ILE A 90 6.74 1.44 -7.57
N THR A 91 6.42 0.15 -7.66
CA THR A 91 5.18 -0.29 -8.29
C THR A 91 4.42 -1.15 -7.29
N TYR A 92 3.12 -1.21 -7.45
CA TYR A 92 2.33 -2.10 -6.61
C TYR A 92 1.10 -2.58 -7.37
N ARG A 93 0.64 -3.74 -6.95
CA ARG A 93 -0.50 -4.40 -7.56
C ARG A 93 -1.56 -4.60 -6.49
N ILE A 94 -2.78 -4.19 -6.80
CA ILE A 94 -3.92 -4.35 -5.91
C ILE A 94 -4.81 -5.42 -6.50
N GLN A 95 -5.16 -6.40 -5.72
CA GLN A 95 -5.96 -7.52 -6.18
C GLN A 95 -7.07 -7.81 -5.19
N LYS A 96 -8.29 -7.96 -5.71
CA LYS A 96 -9.43 -8.29 -4.90
C LYS A 96 -9.31 -9.70 -4.34
N ASN A 97 -9.76 -9.88 -3.09
CA ASN A 97 -9.85 -11.19 -2.49
C ASN A 97 -11.06 -11.92 -3.07
N ASP A 98 -10.86 -13.15 -3.53
CA ASP A 98 -11.93 -13.96 -4.11
C ASP A 98 -13.09 -14.19 -3.18
N GLU A 99 -12.82 -14.22 -1.90
CA GLU A 99 -13.87 -14.47 -0.92
C GLU A 99 -14.67 -13.23 -0.58
N GLY A 100 -14.32 -12.11 -1.18
CA GLY A 100 -15.12 -10.91 -1.11
C GLY A 100 -14.99 -10.15 0.18
N LYS A 101 -16.05 -9.46 0.56
CA LYS A 101 -16.14 -8.71 1.81
C LYS A 101 -15.25 -7.47 1.86
N GLY A 102 -14.96 -6.89 0.72
CA GLY A 102 -14.20 -5.65 0.66
C GLY A 102 -12.72 -5.78 0.94
N GLN A 103 -12.19 -6.99 1.01
CA GLN A 103 -10.78 -7.23 1.26
C GLN A 103 -9.98 -7.22 -0.03
N PHE A 104 -8.72 -6.83 0.08
CA PHE A 104 -7.83 -6.80 -1.08
C PHE A 104 -6.40 -7.08 -0.61
N TYR A 105 -5.57 -7.45 -1.58
CA TYR A 105 -4.16 -7.72 -1.36
C TYR A 105 -3.34 -6.70 -2.11
N ILE A 106 -2.19 -6.31 -1.55
CA ILE A 106 -1.24 -5.45 -2.24
C ILE A 106 0.13 -6.11 -2.23
N ASN A 107 0.75 -6.15 -3.40
CA ASN A 107 2.15 -6.56 -3.56
C ASN A 107 2.94 -5.35 -4.01
N VAL A 108 4.02 -5.02 -3.30
CA VAL A 108 4.85 -3.87 -3.59
C VAL A 108 6.18 -4.35 -4.12
N SER A 109 6.66 -3.73 -5.21
CA SER A 109 7.96 -4.02 -5.81
C SER A 109 8.80 -2.75 -5.85
N GLY A 110 10.11 -2.92 -5.75
CA GLY A 110 11.05 -1.79 -5.80
C GLY A 110 11.65 -1.44 -4.45
N LEU A 111 11.25 -2.13 -3.41
CA LEU A 111 11.77 -1.87 -2.07
C LEU A 111 13.16 -2.44 -1.85
#